data_ed2ff6f42a63b2d9da9cf22eb96ea335
#
_entry.id   ed2ff6f42a63b2d9da9cf22eb96ea335
#
_cell.length_a   1.000
_cell.length_b   1.000
_cell.length_c   1.000
_cell.angle_alpha   90.00
_cell.angle_beta   90.00
_cell.angle_gamma   90.00
#
_symmetry.space_group_name_H-M   'P 1'
#
loop_
_entity.id
_entity.type
_entity.pdbx_description
1 polymer ?
#
loop_
_entity_poly.entity_id
_entity_poly.type
_entity_poly.pdbx_seq_one_letter_code
_entity_poly.pdbx_strand_id
1 'polypeptide(L)'
;MICFEIKKIFSKTISRISLIVLLFSLVISCYFAITNITYIDNRGVSHTGIAAARNLRKEKQRWEGVLDKAALQAVIDEYRKVNEEYPIRQGDYTANLLHDSKVQGFSEIKDMINMGFCEFRDFNYYRIDSVSKDEVGKLYDCLLYTSPSPRD
;
A
#
# COMPACT_ATOMS: atom_id res chain seq x y z
N MET A 1 7.13 -23.50 -34.51
CA MET A 1 6.75 -22.24 -35.18
C MET A 1 7.20 -21.02 -34.39
N ILE A 2 6.98 -20.90 -33.09
CA ILE A 2 7.32 -19.71 -32.27
C ILE A 2 8.80 -19.32 -32.35
N CYS A 3 9.74 -20.27 -32.26
CA CYS A 3 11.17 -19.98 -32.34
C CYS A 3 11.62 -19.37 -33.68
N PHE A 4 10.94 -19.67 -34.78
CA PHE A 4 11.27 -19.15 -36.09
C PHE A 4 10.81 -17.68 -36.23
N GLU A 5 9.63 -17.36 -35.71
CA GLU A 5 9.12 -16.00 -35.67
C GLU A 5 9.97 -15.09 -34.77
N ILE A 6 10.36 -15.59 -33.60
CA ILE A 6 11.27 -14.87 -32.69
C ILE A 6 12.61 -14.60 -33.38
N LYS A 7 13.19 -15.60 -34.06
CA LYS A 7 14.46 -15.44 -34.79
C LYS A 7 14.34 -14.41 -35.92
N LYS A 8 13.20 -14.35 -36.62
CA LYS A 8 12.91 -13.38 -37.67
C LYS A 8 12.79 -11.96 -37.14
N ILE A 9 12.15 -11.76 -35.97
CA ILE A 9 12.05 -10.47 -35.30
C ILE A 9 13.44 -9.99 -34.87
N PHE A 10 14.26 -10.86 -34.27
CA PHE A 10 15.61 -10.54 -33.83
C PHE A 10 16.64 -10.42 -34.96
N SER A 11 16.32 -10.79 -36.19
CA SER A 11 17.21 -10.64 -37.35
C SER A 11 17.30 -9.20 -37.84
N LYS A 12 16.28 -8.36 -37.59
CA LYS A 12 16.26 -6.96 -38.01
C LYS A 12 16.97 -6.06 -36.98
N THR A 13 17.93 -5.28 -37.41
CA THR A 13 18.72 -4.36 -36.57
C THR A 13 17.81 -3.37 -35.79
N ILE A 14 16.79 -2.85 -36.45
CA ILE A 14 15.81 -1.93 -35.85
C ILE A 14 15.09 -2.60 -34.66
N SER A 15 14.64 -3.86 -34.80
CA SER A 15 13.97 -4.59 -33.72
C SER A 15 14.89 -4.85 -32.53
N ARG A 16 16.17 -5.09 -32.76
CA ARG A 16 17.17 -5.25 -31.67
C ARG A 16 17.36 -3.94 -30.92
N ILE A 17 17.51 -2.82 -31.63
CA ILE A 17 17.66 -1.50 -31.01
C ILE A 17 16.40 -1.16 -30.21
N SER A 18 15.21 -1.36 -30.77
CA SER A 18 13.95 -1.13 -30.06
C SER A 18 13.82 -1.95 -28.79
N LEU A 19 14.23 -3.23 -28.82
CA LEU A 19 14.22 -4.09 -27.63
C LEU A 19 15.20 -3.60 -26.56
N ILE A 20 16.41 -3.18 -26.96
CA ILE A 20 17.41 -2.64 -26.01
C ILE A 20 16.87 -1.37 -25.36
N VAL A 21 16.28 -0.45 -26.13
CA VAL A 21 15.68 0.78 -25.59
C VAL A 21 14.54 0.46 -24.62
N LEU A 22 13.67 -0.51 -24.95
CA LEU A 22 12.59 -0.94 -24.08
C LEU A 22 13.10 -1.54 -22.76
N LEU A 23 14.08 -2.43 -22.82
CA LEU A 23 14.69 -3.00 -21.62
C LEU A 23 15.37 -1.93 -20.77
N PHE A 24 16.06 -0.98 -21.39
CA PHE A 24 16.72 0.11 -20.68
C PHE A 24 15.71 1.03 -19.99
N SER A 25 14.61 1.38 -20.67
CA SER A 25 13.53 2.19 -20.08
C SER A 25 12.85 1.47 -18.92
N LEU A 26 12.67 0.14 -19.01
CA LEU A 26 12.11 -0.68 -17.94
C LEU A 26 13.01 -0.69 -16.71
N VAL A 27 14.33 -0.86 -16.89
CA VAL A 27 15.32 -0.83 -15.79
C VAL A 27 15.31 0.55 -15.11
N ILE A 28 15.29 1.63 -15.89
CA ILE A 28 15.22 3.00 -15.35
C ILE A 28 13.92 3.20 -14.57
N SER A 29 12.79 2.78 -15.10
CA SER A 29 11.48 2.90 -14.41
C SER A 29 11.47 2.12 -13.11
N CYS A 30 11.98 0.89 -13.08
CA CYS A 30 12.12 0.09 -11.85
C CYS A 30 13.08 0.76 -10.85
N TYR A 31 14.18 1.33 -11.31
CA TYR A 31 15.10 2.05 -10.44
C TYR A 31 14.42 3.25 -9.77
N PHE A 32 13.71 4.10 -10.54
CA PHE A 32 12.97 5.23 -9.99
C PHE A 32 11.84 4.79 -9.05
N ALA A 33 11.10 3.73 -9.37
CA ALA A 33 10.06 3.20 -8.51
C ALA A 33 10.60 2.79 -7.13
N ILE A 34 11.77 2.11 -7.09
CA ILE A 34 12.38 1.64 -5.85
C ILE A 34 13.01 2.80 -5.06
N THR A 35 13.67 3.75 -5.74
CA THR A 35 14.35 4.87 -5.06
C THR A 35 13.37 5.87 -4.45
N ASN A 36 12.13 5.94 -4.94
CA ASN A 36 11.08 6.82 -4.42
C ASN A 36 10.29 6.21 -3.25
N ILE A 37 10.55 4.94 -2.88
CA ILE A 37 9.91 4.35 -1.71
C ILE A 37 10.46 5.01 -0.45
N THR A 38 9.56 5.55 0.36
CA THR A 38 9.88 6.21 1.61
C THR A 38 9.52 5.30 2.79
N TYR A 39 10.40 5.25 3.78
CA TYR A 39 10.22 4.61 5.06
C TYR A 39 10.54 5.60 6.17
N ILE A 40 9.69 5.70 7.19
CA ILE A 40 9.91 6.57 8.34
C ILE A 40 10.31 5.69 9.53
N ASP A 41 11.45 5.99 10.13
CA ASP A 41 11.93 5.23 11.29
C ASP A 41 11.20 5.64 12.59
N ASN A 42 11.48 4.93 13.67
CA ASN A 42 10.87 5.18 14.99
C ASN A 42 11.29 6.53 15.63
N ARG A 43 12.17 7.27 14.99
CA ARG A 43 12.59 8.62 15.41
C ARG A 43 11.93 9.72 14.56
N GLY A 44 11.06 9.34 13.62
CA GLY A 44 10.44 10.27 12.68
C GLY A 44 11.38 10.72 11.55
N VAL A 45 12.47 9.99 11.27
CA VAL A 45 13.39 10.30 10.18
C VAL A 45 12.97 9.53 8.93
N SER A 46 12.82 10.27 7.84
CA SER A 46 12.44 9.72 6.53
C SER A 46 13.67 9.18 5.78
N HIS A 47 13.60 7.95 5.34
CA HIS A 47 14.62 7.26 4.54
C HIS A 47 14.04 6.88 3.19
N THR A 48 14.87 6.86 2.15
CA THR A 48 14.47 6.47 0.78
C THR A 48 15.39 5.38 0.23
N GLY A 49 14.96 4.74 -0.85
CA GLY A 49 15.74 3.76 -1.56
C GLY A 49 15.55 2.31 -1.11
N ILE A 50 16.44 1.41 -1.53
CA ILE A 50 16.31 -0.04 -1.36
C ILE A 50 16.24 -0.47 0.12
N ALA A 51 17.01 0.18 0.99
CA ALA A 51 17.00 -0.11 2.42
C ALA A 51 15.65 0.29 3.04
N ALA A 52 15.11 1.45 2.67
CA ALA A 52 13.79 1.92 3.07
C ALA A 52 12.69 0.96 2.60
N ALA A 53 12.72 0.54 1.33
CA ALA A 53 11.80 -0.44 0.78
C ALA A 53 11.80 -1.77 1.55
N ARG A 54 12.99 -2.25 1.93
CA ARG A 54 13.14 -3.49 2.71
C ARG A 54 12.55 -3.35 4.11
N ASN A 55 12.78 -2.22 4.78
CA ASN A 55 12.26 -1.97 6.12
C ASN A 55 10.73 -1.79 6.10
N LEU A 56 10.20 -1.03 5.15
CA LEU A 56 8.77 -0.87 4.95
C LEU A 56 8.08 -2.23 4.70
N ARG A 57 8.70 -3.08 3.87
CA ARG A 57 8.18 -4.44 3.63
C ARG A 57 8.12 -5.26 4.91
N LYS A 58 9.12 -5.17 5.80
CA LYS A 58 9.09 -5.89 7.10
C LYS A 58 7.94 -5.41 7.99
N GLU A 59 7.65 -4.10 8.01
CA GLU A 59 6.51 -3.58 8.76
C GLU A 59 5.19 -4.06 8.17
N LYS A 60 5.05 -4.06 6.83
CA LYS A 60 3.87 -4.59 6.15
C LYS A 60 3.66 -6.08 6.36
N GLN A 61 4.74 -6.88 6.42
CA GLN A 61 4.67 -8.32 6.65
C GLN A 61 3.98 -8.71 7.96
N ARG A 62 3.94 -7.84 8.95
CA ARG A 62 3.20 -8.06 10.21
C ARG A 62 1.68 -8.09 10.00
N TRP A 63 1.21 -7.47 8.92
CA TRP A 63 -0.19 -7.31 8.57
C TRP A 63 -0.59 -8.14 7.34
N GLU A 64 0.34 -8.93 6.79
CA GLU A 64 0.07 -9.85 5.70
C GLU A 64 -0.77 -11.03 6.21
N GLY A 65 -1.80 -11.39 5.46
CA GLY A 65 -2.66 -12.54 5.80
C GLY A 65 -4.01 -12.47 5.11
N VAL A 66 -4.92 -13.29 5.58
CA VAL A 66 -6.32 -13.24 5.13
C VAL A 66 -7.00 -12.04 5.78
N LEU A 67 -7.60 -11.19 4.96
CA LEU A 67 -8.32 -10.02 5.42
C LEU A 67 -9.73 -10.43 5.86
N ASP A 68 -9.84 -10.90 7.10
CA ASP A 68 -11.10 -11.26 7.74
C ASP A 68 -11.59 -10.16 8.70
N LYS A 69 -12.76 -10.36 9.31
CA LYS A 69 -13.35 -9.40 10.27
C LYS A 69 -12.42 -9.10 11.44
N ALA A 70 -11.66 -10.10 11.89
CA ALA A 70 -10.74 -9.95 13.01
C ALA A 70 -9.52 -9.11 12.61
N ALA A 71 -8.99 -9.32 11.41
CA ALA A 71 -7.89 -8.51 10.86
C ALA A 71 -8.29 -7.05 10.67
N LEU A 72 -9.49 -6.79 10.12
CA LEU A 72 -10.02 -5.43 9.98
C LEU A 72 -10.17 -4.74 11.34
N GLN A 73 -10.73 -5.45 12.33
CA GLN A 73 -10.89 -4.91 13.68
C GLN A 73 -9.54 -4.63 14.33
N ALA A 74 -8.54 -5.51 14.15
CA ALA A 74 -7.19 -5.33 14.69
C ALA A 74 -6.52 -4.07 14.12
N VAL A 75 -6.69 -3.79 12.82
CA VAL A 75 -6.18 -2.55 12.19
C VAL A 75 -6.83 -1.32 12.81
N ILE A 76 -8.16 -1.33 13.02
CA ILE A 76 -8.88 -0.20 13.63
C ILE A 76 -8.42 0.03 15.07
N ASP A 77 -8.31 -1.04 15.85
CA ASP A 77 -7.91 -0.96 17.25
C ASP A 77 -6.44 -0.46 17.38
N GLU A 78 -5.55 -0.92 16.50
CA GLU A 78 -4.16 -0.43 16.48
C GLU A 78 -4.10 1.04 16.02
N TYR A 79 -4.89 1.44 15.02
CA TYR A 79 -4.93 2.83 14.58
C TYR A 79 -5.43 3.76 15.69
N ARG A 80 -6.47 3.38 16.44
CA ARG A 80 -6.95 4.14 17.62
C ARG A 80 -5.85 4.30 18.66
N LYS A 81 -5.17 3.21 18.98
CA LYS A 81 -4.05 3.24 19.94
C LYS A 81 -2.93 4.18 19.47
N VAL A 82 -2.58 4.14 18.18
CA VAL A 82 -1.59 5.07 17.62
C VAL A 82 -2.06 6.51 17.71
N ASN A 83 -3.33 6.81 17.41
CA ASN A 83 -3.88 8.16 17.54
C ASN A 83 -3.88 8.68 18.99
N GLU A 84 -4.14 7.81 19.96
CA GLU A 84 -4.06 8.17 21.38
C GLU A 84 -2.63 8.45 21.84
N GLU A 85 -1.67 7.63 21.41
CA GLU A 85 -0.27 7.72 21.84
C GLU A 85 0.52 8.78 21.05
N TYR A 86 0.24 8.90 19.75
CA TYR A 86 0.91 9.81 18.81
C TYR A 86 -0.15 10.65 18.04
N PRO A 87 -0.86 11.57 18.70
CA PRO A 87 -1.91 12.33 18.05
C PRO A 87 -1.36 13.23 16.93
N ILE A 88 -2.07 13.28 15.80
CA ILE A 88 -1.76 14.19 14.71
C ILE A 88 -1.95 15.62 15.21
N ARG A 89 -0.93 16.45 15.07
CA ARG A 89 -0.94 17.86 15.49
C ARG A 89 -0.75 18.77 14.29
N GLN A 90 -1.66 19.71 14.12
CA GLN A 90 -1.54 20.70 13.06
C GLN A 90 -0.29 21.58 13.28
N GLY A 91 0.60 21.62 12.27
CA GLY A 91 1.84 22.40 12.34
C GLY A 91 3.04 21.69 13.00
N ASP A 92 2.86 20.54 13.63
CA ASP A 92 3.97 19.75 14.21
C ASP A 92 4.37 18.64 13.25
N TYR A 93 5.29 18.95 12.35
CA TYR A 93 5.78 18.01 11.34
C TYR A 93 6.43 16.77 11.96
N THR A 94 7.19 16.94 13.05
CA THR A 94 7.91 15.84 13.70
C THR A 94 6.94 14.87 14.38
N ALA A 95 5.92 15.38 15.09
CA ALA A 95 4.90 14.55 15.69
C ALA A 95 4.12 13.76 14.62
N ASN A 96 3.81 14.40 13.50
CA ASN A 96 3.11 13.75 12.39
C ASN A 96 3.97 12.66 11.72
N LEU A 97 5.28 12.87 11.55
CA LEU A 97 6.18 11.82 11.06
C LEU A 97 6.28 10.63 12.03
N LEU A 98 6.26 10.87 13.34
CA LEU A 98 6.22 9.79 14.33
C LEU A 98 4.92 8.98 14.22
N HIS A 99 3.78 9.65 14.11
CA HIS A 99 2.50 8.99 13.84
C HIS A 99 2.57 8.14 12.56
N ASP A 100 3.04 8.71 11.44
CA ASP A 100 3.15 8.02 10.16
C ASP A 100 4.09 6.81 10.24
N SER A 101 5.17 6.88 11.03
CA SER A 101 6.08 5.76 11.26
C SER A 101 5.38 4.55 11.87
N LYS A 102 4.34 4.75 12.67
CA LYS A 102 3.56 3.67 13.32
C LYS A 102 2.46 3.12 12.42
N VAL A 103 1.90 3.98 11.56
CA VAL A 103 0.78 3.62 10.67
C VAL A 103 1.26 3.00 9.35
N GLN A 104 2.47 3.32 8.88
CA GLN A 104 2.96 2.94 7.54
C GLN A 104 2.88 1.43 7.23
N GLY A 105 2.95 0.55 8.24
CA GLY A 105 2.87 -0.90 8.06
C GLY A 105 1.49 -1.38 7.61
N PHE A 106 0.43 -0.71 8.04
CA PHE A 106 -0.96 -1.06 7.73
C PHE A 106 -1.74 0.07 7.03
N SER A 107 -1.06 1.10 6.57
CA SER A 107 -1.68 2.28 5.94
C SER A 107 -2.61 1.92 4.79
N GLU A 108 -2.24 0.96 3.94
CA GLU A 108 -3.07 0.54 2.80
C GLU A 108 -4.38 -0.10 3.25
N ILE A 109 -4.34 -0.94 4.29
CA ILE A 109 -5.56 -1.55 4.86
C ILE A 109 -6.42 -0.47 5.53
N LYS A 110 -5.80 0.43 6.29
CA LYS A 110 -6.47 1.58 6.89
C LYS A 110 -7.18 2.44 5.84
N ASP A 111 -6.50 2.76 4.74
CA ASP A 111 -7.06 3.58 3.68
C ASP A 111 -8.20 2.86 2.95
N MET A 112 -8.10 1.55 2.76
CA MET A 112 -9.19 0.74 2.22
C MET A 112 -10.41 0.76 3.16
N ILE A 113 -10.22 0.64 4.48
CA ILE A 113 -11.30 0.74 5.48
C ILE A 113 -11.93 2.14 5.42
N ASN A 114 -11.10 3.20 5.41
CA ASN A 114 -11.59 4.57 5.29
C ASN A 114 -12.43 4.78 4.03
N MET A 115 -11.98 4.27 2.88
CA MET A 115 -12.74 4.35 1.63
C MET A 115 -14.08 3.60 1.72
N GLY A 116 -14.10 2.45 2.39
CA GLY A 116 -15.33 1.66 2.56
C GLY A 116 -16.37 2.33 3.46
N PHE A 117 -15.93 3.13 4.44
CA PHE A 117 -16.81 3.88 5.33
C PHE A 117 -17.06 5.33 4.91
N CYS A 118 -16.33 5.83 3.91
CA CYS A 118 -16.51 7.19 3.42
C CYS A 118 -17.85 7.31 2.71
N GLU A 119 -18.77 8.10 3.27
CA GLU A 119 -19.94 8.53 2.51
C GLU A 119 -19.48 9.47 1.39
N PHE A 120 -19.84 9.16 0.16
CA PHE A 120 -19.42 9.87 -1.07
C PHE A 120 -19.75 11.38 -1.03
N ARG A 121 -20.63 11.80 -0.12
CA ARG A 121 -21.04 13.20 0.06
C ARG A 121 -20.12 14.03 0.94
N ASP A 122 -19.51 13.44 1.97
CA ASP A 122 -18.83 14.22 3.00
C ASP A 122 -17.30 14.13 2.91
N PHE A 123 -16.73 13.24 2.08
CA PHE A 123 -15.29 12.98 1.98
C PHE A 123 -14.57 12.92 3.35
N ASN A 124 -15.28 12.42 4.36
CA ASN A 124 -14.76 12.39 5.71
C ASN A 124 -13.87 11.16 5.91
N TYR A 125 -12.59 11.30 5.54
CA TYR A 125 -11.58 10.26 5.64
C TYR A 125 -11.20 9.89 7.09
N TYR A 126 -11.78 10.54 8.10
CA TYR A 126 -11.41 10.34 9.51
C TYR A 126 -12.42 9.50 10.29
N ARG A 127 -13.28 8.76 9.63
CA ARG A 127 -14.33 7.94 10.28
C ARG A 127 -13.83 6.66 10.92
N ILE A 128 -12.61 6.22 10.61
CA ILE A 128 -12.06 4.97 11.14
C ILE A 128 -12.03 4.92 12.67
N ASP A 129 -11.84 6.08 13.33
CA ASP A 129 -11.82 6.19 14.78
C ASP A 129 -13.19 5.96 15.43
N SER A 130 -14.27 6.21 14.71
CA SER A 130 -15.66 6.10 15.20
C SER A 130 -16.38 4.82 14.76
N VAL A 131 -15.73 3.96 13.96
CA VAL A 131 -16.34 2.74 13.42
C VAL A 131 -16.62 1.72 14.51
N SER A 132 -17.85 1.26 14.62
CA SER A 132 -18.27 0.21 15.56
C SER A 132 -17.92 -1.20 15.01
N LYS A 133 -17.90 -2.21 15.92
CA LYS A 133 -17.67 -3.62 15.52
C LYS A 133 -18.73 -4.13 14.55
N ASP A 134 -19.97 -3.68 14.68
CA ASP A 134 -21.08 -4.07 13.81
C ASP A 134 -20.90 -3.50 12.40
N GLU A 135 -20.36 -2.28 12.29
CA GLU A 135 -20.05 -1.65 11.00
C GLU A 135 -18.88 -2.36 10.31
N VAL A 136 -17.86 -2.77 11.05
CA VAL A 136 -16.77 -3.61 10.51
C VAL A 136 -17.32 -4.91 9.93
N GLY A 137 -18.27 -5.53 10.61
CA GLY A 137 -18.97 -6.71 10.10
C GLY A 137 -19.67 -6.46 8.77
N LYS A 138 -20.41 -5.36 8.64
CA LYS A 138 -21.10 -4.96 7.41
C LYS A 138 -20.13 -4.64 6.28
N LEU A 139 -19.02 -3.95 6.57
CA LEU A 139 -17.99 -3.65 5.59
C LEU A 139 -17.38 -4.94 5.04
N TYR A 140 -17.05 -5.89 5.91
CA TYR A 140 -16.50 -7.17 5.48
C TYR A 140 -17.47 -7.93 4.56
N ASP A 141 -18.74 -7.98 4.93
CA ASP A 141 -19.77 -8.62 4.11
C ASP A 141 -19.89 -7.92 2.73
N CYS A 142 -19.79 -6.58 2.68
CA CYS A 142 -19.74 -5.83 1.42
C CYS A 142 -18.53 -6.17 0.56
N LEU A 143 -17.35 -6.28 1.16
CA LEU A 143 -16.11 -6.64 0.45
C LEU A 143 -16.17 -8.04 -0.14
N LEU A 144 -16.81 -8.99 0.53
CA LEU A 144 -17.03 -10.34 0.00
C LEU A 144 -17.95 -10.36 -1.24
N TYR A 145 -18.98 -9.50 -1.26
CA TYR A 145 -19.91 -9.41 -2.40
C TYR A 145 -19.30 -8.71 -3.62
N THR A 146 -18.31 -7.83 -3.42
CA THR A 146 -17.64 -7.10 -4.49
C THR A 146 -16.40 -7.83 -5.04
N SER A 147 -15.88 -8.81 -4.31
CA SER A 147 -14.83 -9.69 -4.80
C SER A 147 -15.42 -10.65 -5.83
N PRO A 148 -14.89 -10.71 -7.08
CA PRO A 148 -15.35 -11.72 -8.02
C PRO A 148 -15.07 -13.09 -7.40
N SER A 149 -16.15 -13.84 -7.13
CA SER A 149 -16.05 -15.24 -6.74
C SER A 149 -15.13 -15.95 -7.74
N PRO A 150 -14.10 -16.70 -7.31
CA PRO A 150 -13.41 -17.59 -8.20
C PRO A 150 -14.49 -18.56 -8.72
N ARG A 151 -14.89 -18.37 -9.97
CA ARG A 151 -15.76 -19.34 -10.64
C ARG A 151 -14.94 -20.61 -10.82
N ASP A 152 -15.48 -21.68 -10.28
CA ASP A 152 -15.08 -23.06 -10.52
C ASP A 152 -14.92 -23.35 -12.01
#